data_e1360c3c6fa09096e86d56ff0f94f3e0
#
_entry.id   e1360c3c6fa09096e86d56ff0f94f3e0
#
_cell.length_a   1.000
_cell.length_b   1.000
_cell.length_c   1.000
_cell.angle_alpha   90.00
_cell.angle_beta   90.00
_cell.angle_gamma   90.00
#
_symmetry.space_group_name_H-M   'P 1'
#
loop_
_entity.id
_entity.type
_entity.pdbx_description
1 polymer ?
#
loop_
_entity_poly.entity_id
_entity_poly.type
_entity_poly.pdbx_seq_one_letter_code
_entity_poly.pdbx_strand_id
1 'polypeptide(L)'
;MDPTSPKNLLVDPGRAREVLSAFSVDPDRPLLVQVSRFDPWKDPFGVIDAYRIVKAEYPDVQLALVGSIALDDPEGVRLLDDLKGAAGGDPDVCVLSNQDGVHAAEVAAFQQKADVVIQKSVREGFGLTITEGMWKARPVVAGQATGCRLQIEDGRNGYLIASTEECAARIVQILSRPDVGESLGREARETVRRRFLSTTHLARYLSLFAQGPMREPEV
;
A
#
# COMPACT_ATOMS: atom_id res chain seq x y z
N MET A 1 7.35 10.03 -7.11
CA MET A 1 5.94 9.76 -7.45
C MET A 1 5.34 10.96 -8.14
N ASP A 2 4.59 10.76 -9.22
CA ASP A 2 3.83 11.82 -9.88
C ASP A 2 2.45 11.98 -9.22
N PRO A 3 2.15 13.14 -8.58
CA PRO A 3 0.87 13.34 -7.90
C PRO A 3 -0.31 13.51 -8.87
N THR A 4 -0.06 13.73 -10.17
CA THR A 4 -1.09 13.93 -11.20
C THR A 4 -1.44 12.64 -11.95
N SER A 5 -0.72 11.56 -11.70
CA SER A 5 -1.03 10.25 -12.27
C SER A 5 -2.41 9.76 -11.80
N PRO A 6 -3.23 9.12 -12.65
CA PRO A 6 -4.59 8.67 -12.30
C PRO A 6 -4.68 7.89 -10.98
N LYS A 7 -3.74 7.00 -10.70
CA LYS A 7 -3.71 6.24 -9.43
C LYS A 7 -3.31 7.04 -8.20
N ASN A 8 -2.82 8.28 -8.37
CA ASN A 8 -2.39 9.16 -7.28
C ASN A 8 -3.38 10.30 -7.03
N LEU A 9 -4.33 10.52 -7.94
CA LEU A 9 -5.42 11.47 -7.73
C LEU A 9 -6.32 10.99 -6.60
N LEU A 10 -6.90 11.96 -5.89
CA LEU A 10 -7.98 11.66 -4.95
C LEU A 10 -9.26 11.41 -5.76
N VAL A 11 -9.90 10.29 -5.46
CA VAL A 11 -11.19 9.92 -6.05
C VAL A 11 -12.29 10.60 -5.25
N ASP A 12 -13.35 11.04 -5.92
CA ASP A 12 -14.55 11.51 -5.22
C ASP A 12 -15.04 10.47 -4.20
N PRO A 13 -15.40 10.85 -2.97
CA PRO A 13 -15.78 9.90 -1.94
C PRO A 13 -16.97 9.01 -2.32
N GLY A 14 -17.97 9.55 -3.01
CA GLY A 14 -19.11 8.78 -3.51
C GLY A 14 -18.69 7.76 -4.55
N ARG A 15 -17.85 8.20 -5.50
CA ARG A 15 -17.30 7.31 -6.52
C ARG A 15 -16.40 6.22 -5.95
N ALA A 16 -15.61 6.54 -4.92
CA ALA A 16 -14.78 5.52 -4.25
C ALA A 16 -15.66 4.44 -3.60
N ARG A 17 -16.78 4.81 -2.98
CA ARG A 17 -17.76 3.86 -2.41
C ARG A 17 -18.39 2.97 -3.49
N GLU A 18 -18.82 3.56 -4.61
CA GLU A 18 -19.36 2.81 -5.75
C GLU A 18 -18.35 1.77 -6.27
N VAL A 19 -17.08 2.17 -6.42
CA VAL A 19 -16.01 1.26 -6.85
C VAL A 19 -15.89 0.07 -5.90
N LEU A 20 -15.78 0.31 -4.59
CA LEU A 20 -15.66 -0.78 -3.62
C LEU A 20 -16.86 -1.73 -3.68
N SER A 21 -18.06 -1.17 -3.70
CA SER A 21 -19.31 -1.96 -3.77
C SER A 21 -19.41 -2.80 -5.05
N ALA A 22 -18.89 -2.31 -6.18
CA ALA A 22 -18.84 -3.05 -7.44
C ALA A 22 -17.95 -4.31 -7.35
N PHE A 23 -16.98 -4.32 -6.44
CA PHE A 23 -16.11 -5.46 -6.14
C PHE A 23 -16.53 -6.23 -4.87
N SER A 24 -17.77 -6.06 -4.41
CA SER A 24 -18.33 -6.73 -3.23
C SER A 24 -17.61 -6.38 -1.92
N VAL A 25 -16.97 -5.22 -1.85
CA VAL A 25 -16.36 -4.68 -0.63
C VAL A 25 -17.31 -3.65 -0.04
N ASP A 26 -17.68 -3.82 1.24
CA ASP A 26 -18.53 -2.88 1.96
C ASP A 26 -17.70 -1.64 2.36
N PRO A 27 -18.04 -0.44 1.86
CA PRO A 27 -17.27 0.77 2.12
C PRO A 27 -17.44 1.33 3.54
N ASP A 28 -18.33 0.75 4.36
CA ASP A 28 -18.60 1.17 5.74
C ASP A 28 -17.96 0.25 6.79
N ARG A 29 -17.34 -0.85 6.35
CA ARG A 29 -16.60 -1.78 7.20
C ARG A 29 -15.10 -1.52 7.13
N PRO A 30 -14.33 -1.86 8.19
CA PRO A 30 -12.88 -1.72 8.18
C PRO A 30 -12.24 -2.49 7.02
N LEU A 31 -11.32 -1.83 6.28
CA LEU A 31 -10.71 -2.38 5.07
C LEU A 31 -9.18 -2.37 5.15
N LEU A 32 -8.59 -3.54 5.01
CA LEU A 32 -7.16 -3.74 4.81
C LEU A 32 -6.88 -3.89 3.32
N VAL A 33 -5.86 -3.21 2.81
CA VAL A 33 -5.54 -3.23 1.39
C VAL A 33 -4.06 -3.52 1.17
N GLN A 34 -3.75 -4.52 0.36
CA GLN A 34 -2.43 -4.68 -0.25
C GLN A 34 -2.55 -4.40 -1.74
N VAL A 35 -1.73 -3.49 -2.28
CA VAL A 35 -1.59 -3.27 -3.72
C VAL A 35 -0.19 -3.69 -4.15
N SER A 36 -0.10 -4.70 -5.02
CA SER A 36 1.19 -5.18 -5.53
C SER A 36 1.02 -5.97 -6.82
N ARG A 37 2.13 -6.26 -7.53
CA ARG A 37 2.10 -7.40 -8.47
C ARG A 37 1.91 -8.68 -7.66
N PHE A 38 1.32 -9.69 -8.27
CA PHE A 38 1.27 -11.03 -7.68
C PHE A 38 2.65 -11.67 -7.80
N ASP A 39 3.43 -11.53 -6.74
CA ASP A 39 4.84 -11.87 -6.66
C ASP A 39 5.12 -12.42 -5.24
N PRO A 40 5.76 -13.57 -5.08
CA PRO A 40 6.05 -14.16 -3.76
C PRO A 40 6.82 -13.19 -2.82
N TRP A 41 7.64 -12.28 -3.39
CA TRP A 41 8.38 -11.30 -2.60
C TRP A 41 7.51 -10.24 -1.92
N LYS A 42 6.21 -10.18 -2.28
CA LYS A 42 5.22 -9.30 -1.64
C LYS A 42 4.55 -9.94 -0.45
N ASP A 43 4.80 -11.24 -0.25
CA ASP A 43 4.27 -12.06 0.84
C ASP A 43 2.74 -11.94 1.05
N PRO A 44 1.94 -12.11 -0.02
CA PRO A 44 0.50 -11.97 0.08
C PRO A 44 -0.15 -13.04 0.94
N PHE A 45 0.43 -14.24 1.05
CA PHE A 45 -0.05 -15.28 1.97
C PHE A 45 0.11 -14.85 3.42
N GLY A 46 1.27 -14.28 3.78
CA GLY A 46 1.48 -13.73 5.12
C GLY A 46 0.56 -12.54 5.42
N VAL A 47 0.03 -11.83 4.40
CA VAL A 47 -1.01 -10.83 4.60
C VAL A 47 -2.36 -11.47 4.91
N ILE A 48 -2.73 -12.56 4.21
CA ILE A 48 -3.95 -13.34 4.53
C ILE A 48 -3.87 -13.89 5.95
N ASP A 49 -2.71 -14.41 6.35
CA ASP A 49 -2.53 -14.95 7.71
C ASP A 49 -2.63 -13.84 8.77
N ALA A 50 -2.04 -12.67 8.53
CA ALA A 50 -2.20 -11.51 9.41
C ALA A 50 -3.67 -11.07 9.51
N TYR A 51 -4.36 -11.00 8.37
CA TYR A 51 -5.79 -10.71 8.34
C TYR A 51 -6.61 -11.70 9.19
N ARG A 52 -6.34 -12.99 9.11
CA ARG A 52 -7.05 -14.00 9.92
C ARG A 52 -6.87 -13.78 11.42
N ILE A 53 -5.67 -13.37 11.84
CA ILE A 53 -5.41 -13.00 13.24
C ILE A 53 -6.22 -11.76 13.60
N VAL A 54 -6.22 -10.72 12.77
CA VAL A 54 -7.00 -9.50 13.00
C VAL A 54 -8.50 -9.80 13.04
N LYS A 55 -9.01 -10.66 12.16
CA LYS A 55 -10.43 -11.02 12.09
C LYS A 55 -10.97 -11.67 13.36
N ALA A 56 -10.11 -12.33 14.14
CA ALA A 56 -10.49 -12.89 15.42
C ALA A 56 -10.88 -11.80 16.46
N GLU A 57 -10.31 -10.60 16.35
CA GLU A 57 -10.62 -9.45 17.22
C GLU A 57 -11.62 -8.48 16.55
N TYR A 58 -11.57 -8.37 15.23
CA TYR A 58 -12.40 -7.49 14.39
C TYR A 58 -13.17 -8.32 13.35
N PRO A 59 -14.27 -8.99 13.71
CA PRO A 59 -15.00 -9.90 12.80
C PRO A 59 -15.48 -9.25 11.51
N ASP A 60 -15.71 -7.93 11.54
CA ASP A 60 -16.18 -7.16 10.38
C ASP A 60 -15.06 -6.65 9.47
N VAL A 61 -13.78 -6.96 9.76
CA VAL A 61 -12.67 -6.51 8.91
C VAL A 61 -12.69 -7.21 7.56
N GLN A 62 -12.38 -6.48 6.51
CA GLN A 62 -12.25 -6.97 5.14
C GLN A 62 -10.81 -6.86 4.66
N LEU A 63 -10.41 -7.74 3.72
CA LEU A 63 -9.11 -7.70 3.06
C LEU A 63 -9.28 -7.62 1.53
N ALA A 64 -8.64 -6.65 0.91
CA ALA A 64 -8.48 -6.58 -0.53
C ALA A 64 -7.01 -6.77 -0.93
N LEU A 65 -6.73 -7.84 -1.65
CA LEU A 65 -5.47 -8.07 -2.36
C LEU A 65 -5.67 -7.61 -3.81
N VAL A 66 -5.09 -6.48 -4.16
CA VAL A 66 -5.28 -5.82 -5.45
C VAL A 66 -3.98 -5.85 -6.22
N GLY A 67 -3.99 -6.41 -7.42
CA GLY A 67 -2.74 -6.56 -8.17
C GLY A 67 -2.89 -6.46 -9.67
N SER A 68 -1.77 -6.61 -10.34
CA SER A 68 -1.73 -6.73 -11.79
C SER A 68 -0.92 -7.95 -12.20
N ILE A 69 -1.35 -8.58 -13.28
CA ILE A 69 -0.67 -9.68 -13.94
C ILE A 69 -0.27 -9.22 -15.33
N ALA A 70 0.97 -9.49 -15.72
CA ALA A 70 1.40 -9.37 -17.11
C ALA A 70 0.97 -10.62 -17.88
N LEU A 71 0.66 -10.46 -19.18
CA LEU A 71 0.20 -11.56 -20.03
C LEU A 71 1.25 -12.67 -20.20
N ASP A 72 2.51 -12.35 -20.00
CA ASP A 72 3.68 -13.21 -20.14
C ASP A 72 4.28 -13.63 -18.78
N ASP A 73 3.51 -13.48 -17.68
CA ASP A 73 3.90 -13.84 -16.33
C ASP A 73 3.13 -15.06 -15.80
N PRO A 74 3.54 -16.30 -16.16
CA PRO A 74 2.84 -17.51 -15.72
C PRO A 74 2.99 -17.76 -14.20
N GLU A 75 4.00 -17.20 -13.55
CA GLU A 75 4.18 -17.30 -12.10
C GLU A 75 3.14 -16.44 -11.37
N GLY A 76 2.95 -15.21 -11.84
CA GLY A 76 1.92 -14.32 -11.30
C GLY A 76 0.49 -14.87 -11.46
N VAL A 77 0.21 -15.53 -12.59
CA VAL A 77 -1.10 -16.20 -12.81
C VAL A 77 -1.33 -17.32 -11.80
N ARG A 78 -0.33 -18.20 -11.62
CA ARG A 78 -0.43 -19.30 -10.64
C ARG A 78 -0.61 -18.77 -9.22
N LEU A 79 0.17 -17.75 -8.86
CA LEU A 79 0.07 -17.14 -7.54
C LEU A 79 -1.31 -16.52 -7.28
N LEU A 80 -1.92 -15.89 -8.31
CA LEU A 80 -3.29 -15.38 -8.20
C LEU A 80 -4.29 -16.49 -7.92
N ASP A 81 -4.19 -17.63 -8.63
CA ASP A 81 -5.08 -18.78 -8.43
C ASP A 81 -4.88 -19.38 -7.04
N ASP A 82 -3.63 -19.52 -6.60
CA ASP A 82 -3.29 -20.02 -5.27
C ASP A 82 -3.84 -19.09 -4.17
N LEU A 83 -3.79 -17.76 -4.37
CA LEU A 83 -4.34 -16.77 -3.43
C LEU A 83 -5.87 -16.83 -3.37
N LYS A 84 -6.55 -16.97 -4.52
CA LYS A 84 -8.00 -17.19 -4.57
C LYS A 84 -8.38 -18.48 -3.82
N GLY A 85 -7.57 -19.54 -3.97
CA GLY A 85 -7.70 -20.76 -3.19
C GLY A 85 -7.47 -20.56 -1.69
N ALA A 86 -6.42 -19.83 -1.33
CA ALA A 86 -6.09 -19.53 0.07
C ALA A 86 -7.12 -18.62 0.76
N ALA A 87 -7.78 -17.73 0.01
CA ALA A 87 -8.92 -16.95 0.52
C ALA A 87 -10.06 -17.87 1.01
N GLY A 88 -10.13 -19.11 0.47
CA GLY A 88 -10.93 -20.18 1.03
C GLY A 88 -12.45 -19.94 1.03
N GLY A 89 -12.94 -19.04 0.16
CA GLY A 89 -14.35 -18.67 0.10
C GLY A 89 -14.79 -17.74 1.26
N ASP A 90 -13.84 -17.12 2.00
CA ASP A 90 -14.16 -16.07 2.96
C ASP A 90 -14.74 -14.86 2.19
N PRO A 91 -16.03 -14.49 2.41
CA PRO A 91 -16.67 -13.40 1.68
C PRO A 91 -16.05 -12.03 1.96
N ASP A 92 -15.25 -11.92 3.01
CA ASP A 92 -14.57 -10.69 3.41
C ASP A 92 -13.14 -10.58 2.84
N VAL A 93 -12.71 -11.54 2.01
CA VAL A 93 -11.41 -11.49 1.30
C VAL A 93 -11.66 -11.41 -0.19
N CYS A 94 -11.27 -10.31 -0.82
CA CYS A 94 -11.26 -10.20 -2.27
C CYS A 94 -9.83 -10.20 -2.82
N VAL A 95 -9.62 -10.99 -3.88
CA VAL A 95 -8.35 -11.06 -4.63
C VAL A 95 -8.65 -10.63 -6.05
N LEU A 96 -8.19 -9.44 -6.42
CA LEU A 96 -8.57 -8.73 -7.63
C LEU A 96 -7.35 -8.39 -8.49
N SER A 97 -7.52 -8.51 -9.79
CA SER A 97 -6.48 -8.19 -10.77
C SER A 97 -6.98 -7.22 -11.85
N ASN A 98 -6.07 -6.82 -12.74
CA ASN A 98 -6.43 -6.09 -13.94
C ASN A 98 -7.37 -6.89 -14.89
N GLN A 99 -7.42 -8.21 -14.76
CA GLN A 99 -8.37 -9.05 -15.51
C GLN A 99 -9.80 -8.93 -14.96
N ASP A 100 -9.93 -8.56 -13.68
CA ASP A 100 -11.22 -8.31 -13.03
C ASP A 100 -11.69 -6.85 -13.24
N GLY A 101 -11.00 -6.06 -14.08
CA GLY A 101 -11.33 -4.66 -14.38
C GLY A 101 -10.75 -3.66 -13.38
N VAL A 102 -9.81 -4.07 -12.53
CA VAL A 102 -9.14 -3.15 -11.61
C VAL A 102 -7.99 -2.44 -12.31
N HIS A 103 -8.13 -1.15 -12.52
CA HIS A 103 -7.17 -0.27 -13.16
C HIS A 103 -6.72 0.85 -12.20
N ALA A 104 -6.09 1.87 -12.71
CA ALA A 104 -5.49 2.94 -11.91
C ALA A 104 -6.50 3.68 -11.00
N ALA A 105 -7.72 3.91 -11.48
CA ALA A 105 -8.75 4.60 -10.70
C ALA A 105 -9.31 3.72 -9.58
N GLU A 106 -9.53 2.43 -9.85
CA GLU A 106 -9.97 1.46 -8.85
C GLU A 106 -8.90 1.26 -7.78
N VAL A 107 -7.62 1.10 -8.16
CA VAL A 107 -6.49 1.07 -7.22
C VAL A 107 -6.47 2.32 -6.34
N ALA A 108 -6.70 3.52 -6.93
CA ALA A 108 -6.77 4.76 -6.17
C ALA A 108 -7.90 4.74 -5.14
N ALA A 109 -9.09 4.23 -5.51
CA ALA A 109 -10.25 4.12 -4.63
C ALA A 109 -9.98 3.15 -3.47
N PHE A 110 -9.46 1.96 -3.74
CA PHE A 110 -9.08 0.98 -2.71
C PHE A 110 -8.08 1.57 -1.72
N GLN A 111 -6.99 2.14 -2.21
CA GLN A 111 -5.99 2.75 -1.33
C GLN A 111 -6.55 3.95 -0.55
N GLN A 112 -7.45 4.74 -1.14
CA GLN A 112 -8.04 5.90 -0.47
C GLN A 112 -9.02 5.49 0.62
N LYS A 113 -9.73 4.38 0.46
CA LYS A 113 -10.71 3.87 1.43
C LYS A 113 -10.10 2.94 2.47
N ALA A 114 -8.87 2.45 2.25
CA ALA A 114 -8.19 1.59 3.20
C ALA A 114 -8.09 2.24 4.59
N ASP A 115 -8.41 1.50 5.64
CA ASP A 115 -8.05 1.87 7.01
C ASP A 115 -6.58 1.58 7.28
N VAL A 116 -6.04 0.52 6.67
CA VAL A 116 -4.62 0.20 6.70
C VAL A 116 -4.16 -0.28 5.31
N VAL A 117 -3.09 0.32 4.80
CA VAL A 117 -2.37 -0.20 3.63
C VAL A 117 -1.25 -1.11 4.11
N ILE A 118 -1.21 -2.33 3.58
CA ILE A 118 -0.23 -3.34 3.95
C ILE A 118 0.76 -3.55 2.81
N GLN A 119 2.04 -3.59 3.11
CA GLN A 119 3.09 -3.94 2.15
C GLN A 119 4.14 -4.84 2.83
N LYS A 120 3.74 -6.08 3.11
CA LYS A 120 4.53 -7.08 3.84
C LYS A 120 5.68 -7.66 2.99
N SER A 121 6.31 -6.83 2.14
CA SER A 121 7.36 -7.26 1.23
C SER A 121 8.60 -7.75 1.98
N VAL A 122 9.09 -8.93 1.60
CA VAL A 122 10.40 -9.46 2.03
C VAL A 122 11.55 -8.93 1.15
N ARG A 123 11.22 -8.57 -0.11
CA ARG A 123 12.13 -7.85 -1.02
C ARG A 123 11.38 -6.70 -1.70
N GLU A 124 11.95 -5.52 -1.61
CA GLU A 124 11.40 -4.31 -2.21
C GLU A 124 12.53 -3.33 -2.50
N GLY A 125 12.65 -2.89 -3.75
CA GLY A 125 13.64 -1.90 -4.15
C GLY A 125 13.27 -0.48 -3.72
N PHE A 126 12.02 -0.08 -3.97
CA PHE A 126 11.47 1.20 -3.52
C PHE A 126 10.07 1.05 -2.93
N GLY A 127 9.10 0.45 -3.68
CA GLY A 127 7.73 0.28 -3.22
C GLY A 127 6.86 1.50 -3.49
N LEU A 128 6.57 1.79 -4.76
CA LEU A 128 5.69 2.91 -5.12
C LEU A 128 4.32 2.83 -4.45
N THR A 129 3.80 1.63 -4.21
CA THR A 129 2.50 1.42 -3.57
C THR A 129 2.49 1.90 -2.11
N ILE A 130 3.63 1.85 -1.41
CA ILE A 130 3.81 2.48 -0.09
C ILE A 130 3.63 4.00 -0.23
N THR A 131 4.40 4.62 -1.14
CA THR A 131 4.33 6.07 -1.38
C THR A 131 2.91 6.50 -1.77
N GLU A 132 2.20 5.69 -2.56
CA GLU A 132 0.83 5.94 -3.02
C GLU A 132 -0.19 5.89 -1.86
N GLY A 133 -0.07 4.91 -0.96
CA GLY A 133 -0.88 4.82 0.26
C GLY A 133 -0.61 5.98 1.22
N MET A 134 0.67 6.27 1.46
CA MET A 134 1.11 7.41 2.27
C MET A 134 0.60 8.76 1.71
N TRP A 135 0.60 8.93 0.38
CA TRP A 135 0.08 10.13 -0.27
C TRP A 135 -1.41 10.35 -0.03
N LYS A 136 -2.17 9.27 0.09
CA LYS A 136 -3.61 9.28 0.42
C LYS A 136 -3.87 9.44 1.92
N ALA A 137 -2.83 9.75 2.70
CA ALA A 137 -2.88 9.90 4.16
C ALA A 137 -3.39 8.63 4.85
N ARG A 138 -3.01 7.45 4.33
CA ARG A 138 -3.36 6.19 4.98
C ARG A 138 -2.19 5.66 5.80
N PRO A 139 -2.45 5.09 6.99
CA PRO A 139 -1.41 4.41 7.74
C PRO A 139 -0.91 3.21 6.96
N VAL A 140 0.41 3.03 6.92
CA VAL A 140 1.06 1.93 6.20
C VAL A 140 1.75 1.01 7.19
N VAL A 141 1.51 -0.29 7.06
CA VAL A 141 2.23 -1.35 7.76
C VAL A 141 3.05 -2.12 6.72
N ALA A 142 4.37 -2.09 6.84
CA ALA A 142 5.26 -2.64 5.83
C ALA A 142 6.35 -3.54 6.41
N GLY A 143 6.80 -4.50 5.61
CA GLY A 143 7.97 -5.34 5.92
C GLY A 143 9.26 -4.52 6.00
N GLN A 144 10.34 -5.17 6.43
CA GLN A 144 11.64 -4.50 6.64
C GLN A 144 12.55 -4.49 5.40
N ALA A 145 12.00 -4.72 4.20
CA ALA A 145 12.77 -4.60 2.97
C ALA A 145 13.34 -3.18 2.80
N THR A 146 14.48 -3.07 2.10
CA THR A 146 15.22 -1.80 1.97
C THR A 146 14.34 -0.65 1.47
N GLY A 147 13.49 -0.90 0.46
CA GLY A 147 12.58 0.12 -0.07
C GLY A 147 11.51 0.58 0.93
N CYS A 148 11.07 -0.32 1.83
CA CYS A 148 10.14 0.03 2.90
C CYS A 148 10.81 0.94 3.94
N ARG A 149 12.00 0.54 4.39
CA ARG A 149 12.80 1.30 5.39
C ARG A 149 13.27 2.66 4.88
N LEU A 150 13.37 2.85 3.57
CA LEU A 150 13.70 4.14 2.97
C LEU A 150 12.56 5.16 3.16
N GLN A 151 11.33 4.69 3.23
CA GLN A 151 10.12 5.53 3.24
C GLN A 151 9.50 5.66 4.63
N ILE A 152 9.57 4.60 5.44
CA ILE A 152 8.88 4.51 6.73
C ILE A 152 9.88 4.76 7.87
N GLU A 153 9.54 5.73 8.71
CA GLU A 153 10.09 5.99 10.03
C GLU A 153 9.14 5.34 11.03
N ASP A 154 9.56 4.19 11.60
CA ASP A 154 8.70 3.33 12.43
C ASP A 154 8.04 4.10 13.59
N GLY A 155 6.73 3.92 13.75
CA GLY A 155 5.90 4.59 14.75
C GLY A 155 5.60 6.07 14.48
N ARG A 156 6.16 6.67 13.42
CA ARG A 156 5.94 8.07 13.08
C ARG A 156 5.04 8.27 11.85
N ASN A 157 5.39 7.67 10.72
CA ASN A 157 4.67 7.80 9.45
C ASN A 157 4.20 6.45 8.88
N GLY A 158 4.25 5.41 9.70
CA GLY A 158 3.89 4.04 9.40
C GLY A 158 4.53 3.09 10.39
N TYR A 159 4.33 1.79 10.21
CA TYR A 159 4.98 0.75 10.99
C TYR A 159 5.82 -0.17 10.12
N LEU A 160 6.98 -0.56 10.65
CA LEU A 160 7.83 -1.61 10.08
C LEU A 160 7.65 -2.89 10.90
N ILE A 161 7.42 -4.02 10.24
CA ILE A 161 7.15 -5.30 10.89
C ILE A 161 8.08 -6.41 10.39
N ALA A 162 8.40 -7.34 11.27
CA ALA A 162 9.28 -8.48 10.99
C ALA A 162 8.53 -9.82 10.89
N SER A 163 7.29 -9.91 11.39
CA SER A 163 6.51 -11.14 11.39
C SER A 163 5.03 -10.89 11.03
N THR A 164 4.30 -11.97 10.83
CA THR A 164 2.85 -11.96 10.59
C THR A 164 2.09 -11.50 11.83
N GLU A 165 2.51 -11.95 13.00
CA GLU A 165 1.91 -11.59 14.29
C GLU A 165 2.12 -10.10 14.59
N GLU A 166 3.32 -9.58 14.32
CA GLU A 166 3.59 -8.16 14.46
C GLU A 166 2.75 -7.32 13.49
N CYS A 167 2.58 -7.79 12.25
CA CYS A 167 1.69 -7.17 11.27
C CYS A 167 0.26 -7.07 11.82
N ALA A 168 -0.29 -8.18 12.30
CA ALA A 168 -1.62 -8.22 12.89
C ALA A 168 -1.73 -7.29 14.11
N ALA A 169 -0.77 -7.31 15.02
CA ALA A 169 -0.76 -6.45 16.20
C ALA A 169 -0.76 -4.95 15.84
N ARG A 170 0.00 -4.52 14.83
CA ARG A 170 0.00 -3.12 14.36
C ARG A 170 -1.31 -2.74 13.70
N ILE A 171 -1.92 -3.64 12.94
CA ILE A 171 -3.25 -3.43 12.35
C ILE A 171 -4.30 -3.25 13.45
N VAL A 172 -4.34 -4.16 14.42
CA VAL A 172 -5.23 -4.06 15.60
C VAL A 172 -5.03 -2.74 16.33
N GLN A 173 -3.78 -2.33 16.56
CA GLN A 173 -3.46 -1.04 17.19
C GLN A 173 -4.04 0.15 16.42
N ILE A 174 -3.98 0.14 15.08
CA ILE A 174 -4.51 1.21 14.24
C ILE A 174 -6.05 1.20 14.28
N LEU A 175 -6.68 0.04 14.15
CA LEU A 175 -8.14 -0.09 14.14
C LEU A 175 -8.77 0.26 15.50
N SER A 176 -8.11 -0.10 16.61
CA SER A 176 -8.58 0.22 17.96
C SER A 176 -8.35 1.68 18.36
N ARG A 177 -7.47 2.39 17.65
CA ARG A 177 -7.09 3.78 17.96
C ARG A 177 -7.08 4.64 16.70
N PRO A 178 -8.25 5.13 16.24
CA PRO A 178 -8.36 5.97 15.06
C PRO A 178 -7.43 7.20 15.08
N ASP A 179 -7.21 7.79 16.27
CA ASP A 179 -6.29 8.91 16.49
C ASP A 179 -4.85 8.58 16.06
N VAL A 180 -4.40 7.37 16.34
CA VAL A 180 -3.08 6.87 15.91
C VAL A 180 -3.03 6.72 14.40
N GLY A 181 -4.04 6.06 13.81
CA GLY A 181 -4.14 5.89 12.35
C GLY A 181 -4.12 7.21 11.60
N GLU A 182 -4.92 8.18 12.04
CA GLU A 182 -4.95 9.53 11.46
C GLU A 182 -3.62 10.26 11.60
N SER A 183 -2.97 10.15 12.75
CA SER A 183 -1.65 10.78 12.98
C SER A 183 -0.59 10.21 12.06
N LEU A 184 -0.50 8.87 11.97
CA LEU A 184 0.41 8.17 11.05
C LEU A 184 0.14 8.59 9.60
N GLY A 185 -1.12 8.62 9.18
CA GLY A 185 -1.52 9.00 7.82
C GLY A 185 -1.13 10.43 7.47
N ARG A 186 -1.33 11.40 8.38
CA ARG A 186 -0.90 12.80 8.18
C ARG A 186 0.61 12.91 8.01
N GLU A 187 1.40 12.29 8.89
CA GLU A 187 2.86 12.28 8.80
C GLU A 187 3.36 11.53 7.56
N ALA A 188 2.67 10.45 7.17
CA ALA A 188 2.94 9.72 5.94
C ALA A 188 2.82 10.64 4.72
N ARG A 189 1.69 11.33 4.57
CA ARG A 189 1.45 12.26 3.46
C ARG A 189 2.46 13.39 3.43
N GLU A 190 2.79 13.97 4.59
CA GLU A 190 3.77 15.04 4.68
C GLU A 190 5.17 14.55 4.29
N THR A 191 5.54 13.33 4.68
CA THR A 191 6.79 12.69 4.26
C THR A 191 6.87 12.57 2.73
N VAL A 192 5.80 12.09 2.09
CA VAL A 192 5.75 11.99 0.62
C VAL A 192 5.86 13.36 -0.03
N ARG A 193 5.12 14.35 0.47
CA ARG A 193 5.15 15.72 -0.05
C ARG A 193 6.56 16.30 -0.03
N ARG A 194 7.30 16.09 1.05
CA ARG A 194 8.67 16.63 1.23
C ARG A 194 9.74 15.85 0.48
N ARG A 195 9.57 14.54 0.31
CA ARG A 195 10.70 13.69 -0.09
C ARG A 195 10.51 12.98 -1.43
N PHE A 196 9.28 12.61 -1.80
CA PHE A 196 9.06 11.61 -2.83
C PHE A 196 8.22 12.07 -4.03
N LEU A 197 7.75 13.32 -4.07
CA LEU A 197 7.08 13.86 -5.26
C LEU A 197 8.10 14.11 -6.39
N SER A 198 7.66 13.87 -7.63
CA SER A 198 8.45 14.18 -8.84
C SER A 198 8.84 15.64 -8.91
N THR A 199 7.97 16.55 -8.48
CA THR A 199 8.26 18.01 -8.40
C THR A 199 9.37 18.33 -7.41
N THR A 200 9.39 17.69 -6.24
CA THR A 200 10.47 17.83 -5.25
C THR A 200 11.79 17.28 -5.80
N HIS A 201 11.72 16.19 -6.53
CA HIS A 201 12.89 15.57 -7.16
C HIS A 201 13.46 16.48 -8.26
N LEU A 202 12.60 17.03 -9.12
CA LEU A 202 12.99 17.99 -10.15
C LEU A 202 13.67 19.21 -9.55
N ALA A 203 13.10 19.80 -8.49
CA ALA A 203 13.69 20.96 -7.82
C ALA A 203 15.10 20.66 -7.29
N ARG A 204 15.33 19.47 -6.75
CA ARG A 204 16.67 19.03 -6.30
C ARG A 204 17.66 18.89 -7.45
N TYR A 205 17.24 18.32 -8.60
CA TYR A 205 18.09 18.25 -9.78
C TYR A 205 18.44 19.63 -10.31
N LEU A 206 17.47 20.53 -10.44
CA LEU A 206 17.72 21.89 -10.89
C LEU A 206 18.70 22.62 -9.97
N SER A 207 18.56 22.45 -8.66
CA SER A 207 19.51 23.02 -7.69
C SER A 207 20.91 22.45 -7.84
N LEU A 208 21.04 21.15 -8.12
CA LEU A 208 22.34 20.50 -8.35
C LEU A 208 23.02 21.05 -9.62
N PHE A 209 22.28 21.17 -10.72
CA PHE A 209 22.81 21.71 -11.98
C PHE A 209 23.16 23.21 -11.87
N ALA A 210 22.40 23.99 -11.08
CA ALA A 210 22.69 25.40 -10.86
C ALA A 210 23.98 25.65 -10.06
N GLN A 211 24.47 24.66 -9.30
CA GLN A 211 25.73 24.75 -8.55
C GLN A 211 26.98 24.58 -9.44
N GLY A 212 26.80 24.23 -10.72
CA GLY A 212 27.88 24.01 -11.66
C GLY A 212 28.71 22.72 -11.38
N PRO A 213 29.67 22.38 -12.24
CA PRO A 213 30.54 21.24 -12.00
C PRO A 213 31.34 21.44 -10.71
N MET A 214 31.41 20.39 -9.87
CA MET A 214 32.32 20.39 -8.73
C MET A 214 33.73 20.70 -9.25
N ARG A 215 34.37 21.75 -8.69
CA ARG A 215 35.81 21.98 -8.98
C ARG A 215 36.55 20.73 -8.56
N GLU A 216 37.32 20.17 -9.49
CA GLU A 216 38.26 19.12 -9.15
C GLU A 216 39.19 19.65 -8.03
N PRO A 217 39.49 18.85 -7.00
CA PRO A 217 40.47 19.26 -6.03
C PRO A 217 41.77 19.51 -6.76
N GLU A 218 42.35 20.69 -6.63
CA GLU A 218 43.67 20.99 -7.13
C GLU A 218 44.64 19.98 -6.49
N VAL A 219 45.35 19.19 -7.35
CA VAL A 219 46.33 18.21 -6.96
C VAL A 219 47.61 18.90 -6.51
#